data_26451833dd7d41ac52dc3ce08cea541f
#
_entry.id   26451833dd7d41ac52dc3ce08cea541f
#
_cell.length_a   1.000
_cell.length_b   1.000
_cell.length_c   1.000
_cell.angle_alpha   90.00
_cell.angle_beta   90.00
_cell.angle_gamma   90.00
#
_symmetry.space_group_name_H-M   'P 1'
#
loop_
_entity.id
_entity.type
_entity.pdbx_description
1 polymer ?
#
loop_
_entity_poly.entity_id
_entity_poly.type
_entity_poly.pdbx_seq_one_letter_code
_entity_poly.pdbx_strand_id
1 'polypeptide(L)'
;MRSALIPGSFDPVTRGHEDIIRRTAARFDRVYVAVMHNDMIRYVADAAVKQYLFSAQERVHMVRLACTGLENGEILADGGMRIDLVDRLGTDWIIKGIRNEEDYRYEQCHALWNRAHNPRAETLYLPTDPTLAGISSTLVRAELAAGRVP
;
A
#
# COMPACT_ATOMS: atom_id res chain seq x y z
N MET A 1 -5.61 -21.83 1.01
CA MET A 1 -5.29 -20.73 1.91
C MET A 1 -5.54 -19.40 1.20
N ARG A 2 -6.31 -18.53 1.80
CA ARG A 2 -6.57 -17.19 1.24
C ARG A 2 -5.46 -16.23 1.63
N SER A 3 -4.87 -15.57 0.65
CA SER A 3 -3.82 -14.59 0.87
C SER A 3 -4.13 -13.27 0.19
N ALA A 4 -3.63 -12.20 0.75
CA ALA A 4 -3.83 -10.85 0.24
C ALA A 4 -2.51 -10.08 0.19
N LEU A 5 -2.38 -9.23 -0.80
CA LEU A 5 -1.27 -8.31 -0.96
C LEU A 5 -1.77 -6.89 -0.68
N ILE A 6 -1.10 -6.18 0.21
CA ILE A 6 -1.37 -4.77 0.46
C ILE A 6 -0.15 -3.98 0.00
N PRO A 7 -0.16 -3.47 -1.23
CA PRO A 7 0.97 -2.68 -1.74
C PRO A 7 0.78 -1.21 -1.41
N GLY A 8 1.87 -0.51 -1.21
CA GLY A 8 1.85 0.92 -1.00
C GLY A 8 3.23 1.50 -0.88
N SER A 9 3.33 2.82 -0.93
CA SER A 9 4.60 3.51 -0.68
C SER A 9 4.92 3.56 0.80
N PHE A 10 3.92 3.73 1.66
CA PHE A 10 4.06 3.85 3.11
C PHE A 10 5.16 4.85 3.51
N ASP A 11 5.00 6.08 3.08
CA ASP A 11 6.03 7.12 3.19
C ASP A 11 5.53 8.38 3.94
N PRO A 12 5.30 8.29 5.25
CA PRO A 12 5.38 7.11 6.09
C PRO A 12 4.06 6.31 6.16
N VAL A 13 4.11 5.17 6.83
CA VAL A 13 2.90 4.45 7.23
C VAL A 13 2.09 5.33 8.19
N THR A 14 0.76 5.25 8.07
CA THR A 14 -0.17 6.02 8.92
C THR A 14 -1.11 5.09 9.68
N ARG A 15 -1.88 5.66 10.59
CA ARG A 15 -2.94 4.90 11.29
C ARG A 15 -4.00 4.37 10.33
N GLY A 16 -4.25 5.10 9.23
CA GLY A 16 -5.16 4.63 8.19
C GLY A 16 -4.64 3.36 7.51
N HIS A 17 -3.34 3.31 7.22
CA HIS A 17 -2.71 2.12 6.68
C HIS A 17 -2.76 0.96 7.67
N GLU A 18 -2.42 1.21 8.92
CA GLU A 18 -2.46 0.20 9.97
C GLU A 18 -3.85 -0.41 10.10
N ASP A 19 -4.89 0.41 10.10
CA ASP A 19 -6.28 -0.04 10.19
C ASP A 19 -6.62 -1.00 9.03
N ILE A 20 -6.31 -0.63 7.80
CA ILE A 20 -6.54 -1.47 6.62
C ILE A 20 -5.77 -2.79 6.73
N ILE A 21 -4.52 -2.74 7.15
CA ILE A 21 -3.68 -3.93 7.30
C ILE A 21 -4.28 -4.89 8.33
N ARG A 22 -4.65 -4.37 9.51
CA ARG A 22 -5.20 -5.20 10.58
C ARG A 22 -6.57 -5.78 10.24
N ARG A 23 -7.42 -4.99 9.59
CA ARG A 23 -8.75 -5.47 9.13
C ARG A 23 -8.62 -6.53 8.06
N THR A 24 -7.65 -6.40 7.17
CA THR A 24 -7.34 -7.42 6.16
C THR A 24 -6.79 -8.68 6.82
N ALA A 25 -5.85 -8.54 7.74
CA ALA A 25 -5.26 -9.67 8.44
C ALA A 25 -6.29 -10.50 9.23
N ALA A 26 -7.35 -9.85 9.71
CA ALA A 26 -8.45 -10.54 10.39
C ALA A 26 -9.32 -11.39 9.45
N ARG A 27 -9.23 -11.19 8.14
CA ARG A 27 -10.10 -11.82 7.14
C ARG A 27 -9.39 -12.77 6.18
N PHE A 28 -8.07 -12.74 6.15
CA PHE A 28 -7.25 -13.58 5.29
C PHE A 28 -6.32 -14.45 6.11
N ASP A 29 -5.96 -15.60 5.57
CA ASP A 29 -5.04 -16.52 6.25
C ASP A 29 -3.62 -15.97 6.27
N ARG A 30 -3.24 -15.24 5.22
CA ARG A 30 -1.91 -14.66 5.07
C ARG A 30 -2.03 -13.29 4.41
N VAL A 31 -1.28 -12.31 4.94
CA VAL A 31 -1.22 -10.95 4.39
C VAL A 31 0.22 -10.57 4.13
N TYR A 32 0.49 -10.12 2.91
CA TYR A 32 1.77 -9.54 2.53
C TYR A 32 1.62 -8.03 2.43
N VAL A 33 2.39 -7.29 3.20
CA VAL A 33 2.44 -5.83 3.11
C VAL A 33 3.70 -5.47 2.34
N ALA A 34 3.54 -4.97 1.13
CA ALA A 34 4.66 -4.66 0.24
C ALA A 34 4.92 -3.17 0.21
N VAL A 35 6.07 -2.78 0.74
CA VAL A 35 6.58 -1.42 0.61
C VAL A 35 7.18 -1.30 -0.78
N MET A 36 6.43 -0.62 -1.66
CA MET A 36 6.84 -0.46 -3.05
C MET A 36 7.81 0.71 -3.18
N HIS A 37 8.99 0.44 -3.74
CA HIS A 37 9.90 1.49 -4.16
C HIS A 37 9.91 1.48 -5.68
N ASN A 38 9.18 2.39 -6.26
CA ASN A 38 8.71 2.24 -7.62
C ASN A 38 9.66 2.84 -8.66
N ASP A 39 10.75 2.13 -8.93
CA ASP A 39 11.67 2.49 -10.01
C ASP A 39 11.04 2.29 -11.40
N MET A 40 9.94 1.52 -11.47
CA MET A 40 9.25 1.24 -12.73
C MET A 40 8.36 2.40 -13.20
N ILE A 41 8.11 3.39 -12.37
CA ILE A 41 7.36 4.59 -12.74
C ILE A 41 7.98 5.29 -13.96
N ARG A 42 9.29 5.19 -14.13
CA ARG A 42 10.00 5.77 -15.27
C ARG A 42 9.58 5.18 -16.63
N TYR A 43 8.90 4.05 -16.64
CA TYR A 43 8.38 3.43 -17.86
C TYR A 43 6.97 3.89 -18.20
N VAL A 44 6.33 4.62 -17.31
CA VAL A 44 5.07 5.28 -17.60
C VAL A 44 5.43 6.64 -18.17
N ALA A 45 5.11 6.88 -19.42
CA ALA A 45 5.41 8.13 -20.10
C ALA A 45 4.90 9.31 -19.25
N ASP A 46 5.72 10.34 -19.09
CA ASP A 46 5.43 11.57 -18.37
C ASP A 46 5.31 11.45 -16.85
N ALA A 47 5.59 10.28 -16.28
CA ALA A 47 5.63 10.16 -14.83
C ALA A 47 6.95 10.72 -14.30
N ALA A 48 6.87 11.71 -13.41
CA ALA A 48 8.04 12.16 -12.66
C ALA A 48 8.54 11.01 -11.78
N VAL A 49 9.87 10.89 -11.64
CA VAL A 49 10.44 9.92 -10.69
C VAL A 49 9.94 10.28 -9.30
N LYS A 50 9.25 9.35 -8.67
CA LYS A 50 8.71 9.56 -7.33
C LYS A 50 9.85 9.63 -6.33
N GLN A 51 9.93 10.75 -5.61
CA GLN A 51 10.87 10.91 -4.53
C GLN A 51 10.21 10.56 -3.21
N TYR A 52 10.91 9.78 -2.41
CA TYR A 52 10.43 9.37 -1.09
C TYR A 52 11.12 10.17 0.00
N LEU A 53 10.38 10.48 1.06
CA LEU A 53 10.95 11.13 2.24
C LEU A 53 11.85 10.17 3.00
N PHE A 54 11.44 8.92 3.11
CA PHE A 54 12.17 7.87 3.83
C PHE A 54 12.69 6.82 2.86
N SER A 55 13.82 6.21 3.19
CA SER A 55 14.36 5.09 2.41
C SER A 55 13.42 3.88 2.45
N ALA A 56 13.58 2.96 1.50
CA ALA A 56 12.78 1.72 1.52
C ALA A 56 12.97 0.94 2.82
N GLN A 57 14.20 0.88 3.34
CA GLN A 57 14.49 0.21 4.61
C GLN A 57 13.81 0.88 5.79
N GLU A 58 13.84 2.21 5.85
CA GLU A 58 13.17 2.98 6.88
C GLU A 58 11.66 2.78 6.83
N ARG A 59 11.07 2.78 5.63
CA ARG A 59 9.63 2.58 5.45
C ARG A 59 9.21 1.17 5.87
N VAL A 60 9.98 0.15 5.51
CA VAL A 60 9.73 -1.23 5.96
C VAL A 60 9.79 -1.32 7.48
N HIS A 61 10.80 -0.71 8.08
CA HIS A 61 10.95 -0.72 9.55
C HIS A 61 9.74 -0.09 10.24
N MET A 62 9.28 1.06 9.75
CA MET A 62 8.10 1.73 10.32
C MET A 62 6.83 0.88 10.17
N VAL A 63 6.65 0.22 9.03
CA VAL A 63 5.51 -0.67 8.83
C VAL A 63 5.57 -1.85 9.79
N ARG A 64 6.75 -2.43 9.99
CA ARG A 64 6.93 -3.52 10.96
C ARG A 64 6.56 -3.09 12.37
N LEU A 65 6.94 -1.88 12.77
CA LEU A 65 6.58 -1.34 14.09
C LEU A 65 5.06 -1.15 14.19
N ALA A 66 4.42 -0.61 13.17
CA ALA A 66 2.98 -0.40 13.14
C ALA A 66 2.21 -1.72 13.17
N CYS A 67 2.77 -2.78 12.62
CA CYS A 67 2.14 -4.09 12.53
C CYS A 67 2.58 -5.06 13.63
N THR A 68 3.16 -4.56 14.70
CA THR A 68 3.56 -5.38 15.85
C THR A 68 2.37 -6.22 16.35
N GLY A 69 2.60 -7.51 16.53
CA GLY A 69 1.56 -8.44 17.01
C GLY A 69 0.77 -9.15 15.90
N LEU A 70 0.96 -8.81 14.63
CA LEU A 70 0.36 -9.54 13.53
C LEU A 70 1.08 -10.86 13.29
N GLU A 71 0.38 -11.97 13.53
CA GLU A 71 0.95 -13.31 13.41
C GLU A 71 0.96 -13.81 11.97
N ASN A 72 0.02 -13.35 11.13
CA ASN A 72 -0.16 -13.81 9.76
C ASN A 72 0.29 -12.79 8.70
N GLY A 73 1.05 -11.78 9.11
CA GLY A 73 1.54 -10.75 8.22
C GLY A 73 3.03 -10.87 7.93
N GLU A 74 3.40 -10.59 6.68
CA GLU A 74 4.80 -10.48 6.26
C GLU A 74 5.00 -9.13 5.59
N ILE A 75 6.02 -8.39 6.04
CA ILE A 75 6.37 -7.08 5.51
C ILE A 75 7.60 -7.24 4.61
N LEU A 76 7.50 -6.74 3.38
CA LEU A 76 8.59 -6.83 2.41
C LEU A 76 8.71 -5.54 1.59
N ALA A 77 9.84 -5.36 0.93
CA ALA A 77 10.05 -4.28 -0.02
C ALA A 77 10.14 -4.87 -1.43
N ASP A 78 9.59 -4.17 -2.41
CA ASP A 78 9.64 -4.59 -3.80
C ASP A 78 9.75 -3.40 -4.75
N GLY A 79 10.70 -3.47 -5.68
CA GLY A 79 10.90 -2.43 -6.70
C GLY A 79 10.21 -2.70 -8.03
N GLY A 80 9.53 -3.84 -8.15
CA GLY A 80 8.88 -4.25 -9.38
C GLY A 80 7.42 -3.85 -9.45
N MET A 81 6.70 -4.50 -10.36
CA MET A 81 5.28 -4.26 -10.57
C MET A 81 4.44 -5.16 -9.68
N ARG A 82 3.27 -4.65 -9.25
CA ARG A 82 2.32 -5.40 -8.42
C ARG A 82 1.85 -6.69 -9.09
N ILE A 83 1.68 -6.67 -10.41
CA ILE A 83 1.24 -7.85 -11.19
C ILE A 83 2.24 -9.00 -11.14
N ASP A 84 3.53 -8.69 -11.08
CA ASP A 84 4.58 -9.70 -10.93
C ASP A 84 4.67 -10.21 -9.50
N LEU A 85 4.48 -9.31 -8.55
CA LEU A 85 4.52 -9.63 -7.13
C LEU A 85 3.36 -10.55 -6.75
N VAL A 86 2.17 -10.34 -7.30
CA VAL A 86 1.01 -11.21 -7.11
C VAL A 86 1.34 -12.65 -7.49
N ASP A 87 1.97 -12.85 -8.64
CA ASP A 87 2.34 -14.18 -9.11
C ASP A 87 3.44 -14.81 -8.24
N ARG A 88 4.46 -14.02 -7.92
CA ARG A 88 5.60 -14.51 -7.12
C ARG A 88 5.19 -14.92 -5.72
N LEU A 89 4.27 -14.17 -5.09
CA LEU A 89 3.77 -14.48 -3.75
C LEU A 89 2.59 -15.46 -3.77
N GLY A 90 1.98 -15.67 -4.92
CA GLY A 90 0.80 -16.53 -5.05
C GLY A 90 -0.43 -15.97 -4.34
N THR A 91 -0.56 -14.64 -4.27
CA THR A 91 -1.69 -14.00 -3.60
C THR A 91 -2.94 -14.01 -4.49
N ASP A 92 -4.11 -14.02 -3.84
CA ASP A 92 -5.39 -14.04 -4.55
C ASP A 92 -5.95 -12.64 -4.79
N TRP A 93 -5.60 -11.67 -3.94
CA TRP A 93 -6.21 -10.35 -3.93
C TRP A 93 -5.19 -9.26 -3.66
N ILE A 94 -5.40 -8.11 -4.31
CA ILE A 94 -4.74 -6.85 -3.95
C ILE A 94 -5.75 -6.04 -3.14
N ILE A 95 -5.35 -5.55 -1.98
CA ILE A 95 -6.22 -4.77 -1.09
C ILE A 95 -5.78 -3.31 -1.11
N LYS A 96 -6.74 -2.43 -1.31
CA LYS A 96 -6.53 -0.98 -1.25
C LYS A 96 -7.56 -0.32 -0.36
N GLY A 97 -7.11 0.57 0.51
CA GLY A 97 -8.01 1.42 1.30
C GLY A 97 -8.48 2.62 0.48
N ILE A 98 -9.75 2.98 0.64
CA ILE A 98 -10.38 4.10 -0.07
C ILE A 98 -10.95 5.06 0.96
N ARG A 99 -10.47 6.32 0.98
CA ARG A 99 -10.92 7.37 1.89
C ARG A 99 -12.08 8.19 1.31
N ASN A 100 -12.09 8.38 -0.02
CA ASN A 100 -13.03 9.25 -0.72
C ASN A 100 -13.11 8.89 -2.20
N GLU A 101 -13.93 9.62 -2.95
CA GLU A 101 -14.12 9.39 -4.39
C GLU A 101 -12.85 9.63 -5.20
N GLU A 102 -12.03 10.59 -4.79
CA GLU A 102 -10.77 10.89 -5.49
C GLU A 102 -9.80 9.71 -5.39
N ASP A 103 -9.67 9.12 -4.22
CA ASP A 103 -8.90 7.89 -4.02
C ASP A 103 -9.42 6.78 -4.92
N TYR A 104 -10.73 6.59 -4.97
CA TYR A 104 -11.37 5.56 -5.77
C TYR A 104 -11.04 5.75 -7.26
N ARG A 105 -11.17 6.95 -7.79
CA ARG A 105 -10.87 7.23 -9.19
C ARG A 105 -9.42 6.95 -9.53
N TYR A 106 -8.52 7.36 -8.65
CA TYR A 106 -7.08 7.11 -8.81
C TYR A 106 -6.78 5.62 -8.82
N GLU A 107 -7.31 4.88 -7.84
CA GLU A 107 -7.03 3.46 -7.69
C GLU A 107 -7.72 2.61 -8.75
N GLN A 108 -8.88 3.03 -9.25
CA GLN A 108 -9.61 2.31 -10.29
C GLN A 108 -8.78 2.13 -11.57
N CYS A 109 -8.08 3.17 -12.00
CA CYS A 109 -7.21 3.09 -13.16
C CYS A 109 -6.14 2.01 -13.00
N HIS A 110 -5.52 1.97 -11.81
CA HIS A 110 -4.50 0.98 -11.50
C HIS A 110 -5.08 -0.43 -11.43
N ALA A 111 -6.24 -0.59 -10.81
CA ALA A 111 -6.90 -1.88 -10.69
C ALA A 111 -7.26 -2.47 -12.04
N LEU A 112 -7.83 -1.67 -12.92
CA LEU A 112 -8.20 -2.09 -14.27
C LEU A 112 -6.96 -2.44 -15.11
N TRP A 113 -5.92 -1.63 -15.03
CA TRP A 113 -4.67 -1.91 -15.71
C TRP A 113 -4.03 -3.20 -15.22
N ASN A 114 -3.96 -3.40 -13.91
CA ASN A 114 -3.39 -4.61 -13.31
C ASN A 114 -4.14 -5.85 -13.78
N ARG A 115 -5.46 -5.84 -13.71
CA ARG A 115 -6.29 -6.97 -14.12
C ARG A 115 -6.17 -7.27 -15.60
N ALA A 116 -6.05 -6.25 -16.44
CA ALA A 116 -5.88 -6.43 -17.88
C ALA A 116 -4.56 -7.12 -18.25
N HIS A 117 -3.52 -6.91 -17.42
CA HIS A 117 -2.19 -7.49 -17.66
C HIS A 117 -1.95 -8.77 -16.89
N ASN A 118 -2.71 -9.00 -15.82
CA ASN A 118 -2.64 -10.24 -15.03
C ASN A 118 -4.00 -10.53 -14.42
N PRO A 119 -4.73 -11.55 -14.89
CA PRO A 119 -6.06 -11.89 -14.37
C PRO A 119 -6.08 -12.24 -12.87
N ARG A 120 -4.95 -12.62 -12.29
CA ARG A 120 -4.84 -12.87 -10.84
C ARG A 120 -4.76 -11.59 -10.02
N ALA A 121 -4.44 -10.47 -10.65
CA ALA A 121 -4.29 -9.18 -9.98
C ALA A 121 -5.65 -8.50 -9.79
N GLU A 122 -6.54 -9.15 -9.05
CA GLU A 122 -7.87 -8.61 -8.72
C GLU A 122 -7.76 -7.73 -7.47
N THR A 123 -8.39 -6.56 -7.50
CA THR A 123 -8.34 -5.59 -6.41
C THR A 123 -9.66 -5.54 -5.64
N LEU A 124 -9.57 -5.60 -4.32
CA LEU A 124 -10.67 -5.32 -3.41
C LEU A 124 -10.43 -4.01 -2.69
N TYR A 125 -11.47 -3.21 -2.56
CA TYR A 125 -11.41 -1.94 -1.85
C TYR A 125 -12.02 -2.07 -0.47
N LEU A 126 -11.34 -1.52 0.53
CA LEU A 126 -11.88 -1.37 1.88
C LEU A 126 -12.10 0.11 2.17
N PRO A 127 -13.31 0.51 2.56
CA PRO A 127 -13.52 1.88 3.03
C PRO A 127 -12.66 2.13 4.27
N THR A 128 -11.98 3.27 4.29
CA THR A 128 -11.22 3.70 5.45
C THR A 128 -12.19 4.03 6.60
N ASP A 129 -11.78 3.75 7.82
CA ASP A 129 -12.52 4.16 9.00
C ASP A 129 -12.74 5.68 8.95
N PRO A 130 -14.00 6.18 9.13
CA PRO A 130 -14.27 7.61 9.01
C PRO A 130 -13.44 8.49 9.95
N THR A 131 -13.04 7.99 11.10
CA THR A 131 -12.21 8.75 12.06
C THR A 131 -10.78 8.91 11.56
N LEU A 132 -10.34 8.13 10.57
CA LEU A 132 -9.00 8.14 10.03
C LEU A 132 -8.95 8.70 8.60
N ALA A 133 -10.09 9.03 8.00
CA ALA A 133 -10.17 9.45 6.60
C ALA A 133 -9.42 10.75 6.30
N GLY A 134 -9.18 11.60 7.29
CA GLY A 134 -8.41 12.82 7.15
C GLY A 134 -6.90 12.64 7.22
N ILE A 135 -6.42 11.43 7.49
CA ILE A 135 -4.99 11.14 7.63
C ILE A 135 -4.46 10.59 6.32
N SER A 136 -3.33 11.15 5.85
CA SER A 136 -2.62 10.66 4.67
C SER A 136 -1.12 10.83 4.82
N SER A 137 -0.35 10.04 4.09
CA SER A 137 1.11 10.21 4.06
C SER A 137 1.49 11.59 3.52
N THR A 138 0.74 12.10 2.54
CA THR A 138 0.96 13.43 1.99
C THR A 138 0.84 14.52 3.07
N LEU A 139 -0.20 14.42 3.92
CA LEU A 139 -0.38 15.35 5.03
C LEU A 139 0.77 15.24 6.03
N VAL A 140 1.15 14.03 6.41
CA VAL A 140 2.26 13.80 7.35
C VAL A 140 3.57 14.40 6.82
N ARG A 141 3.87 14.18 5.53
CA ARG A 141 5.07 14.76 4.91
C ARG A 141 5.02 16.29 4.93
N ALA A 142 3.86 16.89 4.67
CA ALA A 142 3.69 18.34 4.70
C ALA A 142 3.90 18.89 6.12
N GLU A 143 3.36 18.21 7.14
CA GLU A 143 3.54 18.62 8.54
C GLU A 143 5.01 18.53 8.97
N LEU A 144 5.70 17.45 8.60
CA LEU A 144 7.12 17.30 8.89
C LEU A 144 7.97 18.38 8.19
N ALA A 145 7.67 18.70 6.93
CA ALA A 145 8.37 19.75 6.19
C ALA A 145 8.17 21.13 6.81
N ALA A 146 7.02 21.35 7.45
CA ALA A 146 6.72 22.59 8.16
C ALA A 146 7.27 22.61 9.61
N GLY A 147 7.98 21.56 10.02
CA GLY A 147 8.55 21.46 11.36
C GLY A 147 7.52 21.11 12.45
N ARG A 148 6.34 20.66 12.06
CA ARG A 148 5.31 20.21 13.01
C ARG A 148 5.39 18.70 13.19
N VAL A 149 5.11 18.25 14.42
CA VAL A 149 5.01 16.82 14.72
C VAL A 149 3.56 16.41 14.54
N PRO A 150 3.28 15.52 13.57
CA PRO A 150 1.91 15.09 13.31
C PRO A 150 1.33 14.16 14.37
#